data_49abb47b26b99ed9e5c912bf9c27a564
#
_entry.id   49abb47b26b99ed9e5c912bf9c27a564
#
_cell.length_a   1.000
_cell.length_b   1.000
_cell.length_c   1.000
_cell.angle_alpha   90.00
_cell.angle_beta   90.00
_cell.angle_gamma   90.00
#
_symmetry.space_group_name_H-M   'P 1'
#
loop_
_entity.id
_entity.type
_entity.pdbx_description
1 polymer ?
#
loop_
_entity_poly.entity_id
_entity_poly.type
_entity_poly.pdbx_seq_one_letter_code
_entity_poly.pdbx_strand_id
1 'polypeptide(L)'
;MSQQALDLRRSVQVVRRHKILVGTVMALGLLLGSAYAVLNPPLVTSTALVLLPQTGQAAQNGAAATGNNAPDPYTETQEVIAKSSPVLSGALSHVRPAVSITTLSSAVSTGAETPFIISISAKEKTAADAAATANAVAESYIGYIGSVTSPGGRVVAQLLQPAASNIEQGHLKQLASYVVYALLGALVGGFIGAIAAVAISRGDRRLRQRDEIANSIGVPVLASFPVGHPSNPGEWTRLLEDYKPVALHALQLRKAIEQLEMAAADVSIASGNGRWSFTVLSVSSDPRALALGPQLAVFAAAQGIPTALVIGPQQDAAVTATLRTACAAPTSSKQPGPLQLIVTDEDVEAQWDATLAVVVAVVDGRNPQVPATMRTTATLLGVSAGAATADQLARVAISAVSDGREITGILVADPDSDDATTGRLPQLGRRGQRRMPARVSGIATEIRR
;
A
#
# COMPACT_ATOMS: atom_id res chain seq x y z
N MET A 1 -19.74 -15.40 4.65
CA MET A 1 -18.89 -15.12 3.46
C MET A 1 -18.70 -13.63 3.15
N SER A 2 -19.48 -12.70 3.68
CA SER A 2 -19.41 -11.26 3.38
C SER A 2 -18.23 -10.49 4.05
N GLN A 3 -17.78 -10.89 5.23
CA GLN A 3 -16.69 -10.22 5.93
C GLN A 3 -15.32 -10.41 5.27
N GLN A 4 -15.02 -11.62 4.78
CA GLN A 4 -13.75 -11.89 4.08
C GLN A 4 -13.60 -11.13 2.75
N ALA A 5 -14.69 -10.92 2.02
CA ALA A 5 -14.67 -10.15 0.77
C ALA A 5 -14.47 -8.65 1.01
N LEU A 6 -14.94 -8.13 2.13
CA LEU A 6 -14.73 -6.75 2.57
C LEU A 6 -13.27 -6.52 2.98
N ASP A 7 -12.66 -7.46 3.69
CA ASP A 7 -11.26 -7.38 4.10
C ASP A 7 -10.28 -7.42 2.91
N LEU A 8 -10.58 -8.22 1.89
CA LEU A 8 -9.77 -8.28 0.66
C LEU A 8 -9.83 -6.95 -0.11
N ARG A 9 -11.01 -6.36 -0.29
CA ARG A 9 -11.15 -5.06 -0.95
C ARG A 9 -10.41 -3.96 -0.20
N ARG A 10 -10.49 -3.97 1.12
CA ARG A 10 -9.78 -3.02 1.99
C ARG A 10 -8.26 -3.16 1.86
N SER A 11 -7.75 -4.39 1.81
CA SER A 11 -6.32 -4.67 1.62
C SER A 11 -5.81 -4.21 0.25
N VAL A 12 -6.57 -4.44 -0.82
CA VAL A 12 -6.23 -3.97 -2.17
C VAL A 12 -6.22 -2.44 -2.24
N GLN A 13 -7.16 -1.77 -1.58
CA GLN A 13 -7.23 -0.31 -1.54
C GLN A 13 -6.01 0.29 -0.81
N VAL A 14 -5.56 -0.35 0.28
CA VAL A 14 -4.35 0.03 1.01
C VAL A 14 -3.10 -0.10 0.13
N VAL A 15 -2.95 -1.22 -0.59
CA VAL A 15 -1.83 -1.45 -1.50
C VAL A 15 -1.82 -0.42 -2.63
N ARG A 16 -2.99 -0.12 -3.20
CA ARG A 16 -3.14 0.88 -4.27
C ARG A 16 -2.76 2.29 -3.82
N ARG A 17 -3.01 2.62 -2.57
CA ARG A 17 -2.63 3.89 -1.95
C ARG A 17 -1.13 4.02 -1.76
N HIS A 18 -0.46 2.94 -1.36
CA HIS A 18 0.99 2.88 -1.16
C HIS A 18 1.72 2.37 -2.41
N LYS A 19 1.18 2.61 -3.62
CA LYS A 19 1.74 2.15 -4.90
C LYS A 19 3.22 2.52 -5.10
N ILE A 20 3.63 3.69 -4.62
CA ILE A 20 5.02 4.14 -4.71
C ILE A 20 5.91 3.25 -3.83
N LEU A 21 5.53 2.99 -2.58
CA LEU A 21 6.28 2.15 -1.66
C LEU A 21 6.37 0.71 -2.19
N VAL A 22 5.25 0.13 -2.63
CA VAL A 22 5.23 -1.22 -3.20
C VAL A 22 6.07 -1.27 -4.48
N GLY A 23 5.97 -0.25 -5.34
CA GLY A 23 6.76 -0.12 -6.57
C GLY A 23 8.26 -0.01 -6.31
N THR A 24 8.69 0.76 -5.32
CA THR A 24 10.11 0.89 -4.96
C THR A 24 10.69 -0.41 -4.39
N VAL A 25 9.95 -1.11 -3.51
CA VAL A 25 10.38 -2.40 -2.96
C VAL A 25 10.42 -3.48 -4.04
N MET A 26 9.46 -3.49 -4.96
CA MET A 26 9.44 -4.39 -6.12
C MET A 26 10.61 -4.13 -7.06
N ALA A 27 10.94 -2.86 -7.35
CA ALA A 27 12.10 -2.50 -8.16
C ALA A 27 13.42 -2.91 -7.48
N LEU A 28 13.53 -2.74 -6.17
CA LEU A 28 14.68 -3.21 -5.40
C LEU A 28 14.81 -4.74 -5.47
N GLY A 29 13.71 -5.47 -5.34
CA GLY A 29 13.67 -6.93 -5.49
C GLY A 29 14.11 -7.39 -6.88
N LEU A 30 13.68 -6.69 -7.95
CA LEU A 30 14.10 -6.95 -9.32
C LEU A 30 15.62 -6.74 -9.48
N LEU A 31 16.17 -5.66 -8.93
CA LEU A 31 17.61 -5.39 -8.97
C LEU A 31 18.40 -6.47 -8.21
N LEU A 32 17.97 -6.87 -7.04
CA LEU A 32 18.62 -7.93 -6.25
C LEU A 32 18.53 -9.29 -6.95
N GLY A 33 17.39 -9.62 -7.56
CA GLY A 33 17.22 -10.85 -8.33
C GLY A 33 18.13 -10.88 -9.57
N SER A 34 18.26 -9.78 -10.29
CA SER A 34 19.17 -9.69 -11.44
C SER A 34 20.64 -9.74 -11.02
N ALA A 35 21.02 -9.06 -9.92
CA ALA A 35 22.37 -9.13 -9.36
C ALA A 35 22.72 -10.57 -8.93
N TYR A 36 21.81 -11.28 -8.29
CA TYR A 36 22.01 -12.69 -7.94
C TYR A 36 22.24 -13.57 -9.16
N ALA A 37 21.48 -13.36 -10.25
CA ALA A 37 21.66 -14.11 -11.49
C ALA A 37 23.03 -13.85 -12.16
N VAL A 38 23.54 -12.60 -12.05
CA VAL A 38 24.90 -12.26 -12.55
C VAL A 38 25.98 -12.95 -11.72
N LEU A 39 25.80 -13.00 -10.40
CA LEU A 39 26.78 -13.63 -9.52
C LEU A 39 26.77 -15.15 -9.60
N ASN A 40 25.61 -15.75 -9.94
CA ASN A 40 25.40 -17.19 -10.04
C ASN A 40 24.89 -17.57 -11.45
N PRO A 41 25.74 -17.45 -12.48
CA PRO A 41 25.32 -17.82 -13.82
C PRO A 41 25.00 -19.33 -13.89
N PRO A 42 23.96 -19.72 -14.65
CA PRO A 42 23.62 -21.12 -14.83
C PRO A 42 24.76 -21.86 -15.54
N LEU A 43 25.06 -23.07 -15.10
CA LEU A 43 26.06 -23.92 -15.72
C LEU A 43 25.61 -24.34 -17.11
N VAL A 44 26.51 -24.23 -18.06
CA VAL A 44 26.31 -24.70 -19.44
C VAL A 44 26.88 -26.10 -19.58
N THR A 45 26.17 -27.01 -20.28
CA THR A 45 26.63 -28.37 -20.54
C THR A 45 27.04 -28.51 -21.97
N SER A 46 28.24 -29.05 -22.21
CA SER A 46 28.71 -29.45 -23.55
C SER A 46 29.03 -30.94 -23.53
N THR A 47 28.73 -31.65 -24.60
CA THR A 47 28.85 -33.09 -24.71
C THR A 47 29.75 -33.51 -25.87
N ALA A 48 30.73 -34.35 -25.60
CA ALA A 48 31.55 -35.05 -26.59
C ALA A 48 31.02 -36.48 -26.72
N LEU A 49 31.02 -37.01 -27.94
CA LEU A 49 30.63 -38.39 -28.24
C LEU A 49 31.85 -39.19 -28.64
N VAL A 50 32.04 -40.35 -27.99
CA VAL A 50 33.12 -41.28 -28.25
C VAL A 50 32.55 -42.61 -28.78
N LEU A 51 33.04 -43.04 -29.93
CA LEU A 51 32.68 -44.31 -30.52
C LEU A 51 33.63 -45.39 -30.05
N LEU A 52 33.04 -46.44 -29.46
CA LEU A 52 33.74 -47.67 -29.06
C LEU A 52 33.78 -48.68 -30.22
N PRO A 53 34.87 -49.44 -30.38
CA PRO A 53 34.89 -50.47 -31.36
C PRO A 53 33.93 -51.61 -30.99
N GLN A 54 33.33 -52.20 -32.03
CA GLN A 54 32.58 -53.46 -31.89
C GLN A 54 33.56 -54.58 -31.56
N THR A 55 33.72 -54.89 -30.30
CA THR A 55 34.48 -56.12 -29.92
C THR A 55 33.62 -57.30 -30.28
N GLY A 56 34.21 -58.32 -31.01
CA GLY A 56 33.48 -59.42 -31.59
C GLY A 56 32.64 -60.30 -30.66
N GLN A 57 32.67 -60.05 -29.36
CA GLN A 57 31.78 -60.69 -28.37
C GLN A 57 30.36 -60.08 -28.32
N ALA A 58 30.22 -58.81 -28.63
CA ALA A 58 28.89 -58.16 -28.80
C ALA A 58 28.19 -58.60 -30.08
N ALA A 59 28.99 -59.00 -31.11
CA ALA A 59 28.45 -59.52 -32.36
C ALA A 59 28.01 -61.01 -32.25
N GLN A 60 28.56 -61.80 -31.30
CA GLN A 60 28.20 -63.21 -31.10
C GLN A 60 27.02 -63.42 -30.15
N ASN A 61 26.82 -62.55 -29.19
CA ASN A 61 25.58 -62.52 -28.40
C ASN A 61 24.49 -61.79 -29.19
N GLY A 62 24.24 -62.33 -30.37
CA GLY A 62 23.29 -61.78 -31.33
C GLY A 62 22.14 -61.19 -30.59
N ALA A 63 21.96 -59.90 -30.78
CA ALA A 63 20.83 -59.18 -30.29
C ALA A 63 19.54 -59.93 -30.66
N ALA A 64 19.21 -60.94 -29.92
CA ALA A 64 17.82 -61.28 -29.72
C ALA A 64 17.23 -60.00 -29.13
N ALA A 65 16.57 -59.23 -29.98
CA ALA A 65 15.80 -58.07 -29.67
C ALA A 65 14.69 -58.47 -28.66
N THR A 66 15.10 -58.72 -27.45
CA THR A 66 14.23 -58.60 -26.31
C THR A 66 14.20 -57.14 -25.98
N GLY A 67 13.05 -56.51 -26.21
CA GLY A 67 12.76 -55.10 -26.08
C GLY A 67 12.91 -54.47 -24.72
N ASN A 68 14.00 -54.79 -24.01
CA ASN A 68 14.43 -54.14 -22.83
C ASN A 68 15.55 -53.17 -23.20
N ASN A 69 15.27 -51.86 -23.06
CA ASN A 69 16.25 -50.75 -23.14
C ASN A 69 17.29 -50.85 -21.98
N ALA A 70 17.73 -52.04 -21.59
CA ALA A 70 18.78 -52.23 -20.61
C ALA A 70 20.13 -51.88 -21.25
N PRO A 71 20.95 -51.00 -20.63
CA PRO A 71 22.28 -50.66 -21.15
C PRO A 71 23.13 -51.95 -21.25
N ASP A 72 23.96 -52.02 -22.27
CA ASP A 72 24.91 -53.14 -22.46
C ASP A 72 25.93 -53.10 -21.30
N PRO A 73 26.14 -54.18 -20.55
CA PRO A 73 27.13 -54.29 -19.46
C PRO A 73 28.54 -53.84 -19.85
N TYR A 74 28.90 -53.99 -21.11
CA TYR A 74 30.17 -53.46 -21.64
C TYR A 74 30.21 -51.94 -21.62
N THR A 75 29.15 -51.30 -22.09
CA THR A 75 29.04 -49.83 -22.14
C THR A 75 28.97 -49.23 -20.73
N GLU A 76 28.25 -49.87 -19.82
CA GLU A 76 28.24 -49.44 -18.39
C GLU A 76 29.65 -49.50 -17.79
N THR A 77 30.43 -50.58 -18.09
CA THR A 77 31.82 -50.69 -17.60
C THR A 77 32.67 -49.54 -18.17
N GLN A 78 32.53 -49.24 -19.46
CA GLN A 78 33.25 -48.15 -20.11
C GLN A 78 32.86 -46.75 -19.58
N GLU A 79 31.61 -46.58 -19.22
CA GLU A 79 31.13 -45.35 -18.56
C GLU A 79 31.83 -45.13 -17.21
N VAL A 80 31.94 -46.20 -16.38
CA VAL A 80 32.67 -46.13 -15.09
C VAL A 80 34.16 -45.83 -15.32
N ILE A 81 34.78 -46.44 -16.34
CA ILE A 81 36.18 -46.23 -16.72
C ILE A 81 36.38 -44.74 -17.15
N ALA A 82 35.46 -44.19 -17.94
CA ALA A 82 35.55 -42.82 -18.39
C ALA A 82 35.51 -41.77 -17.24
N LYS A 83 34.86 -42.13 -16.15
CA LYS A 83 34.81 -41.31 -14.93
C LYS A 83 35.87 -41.70 -13.88
N SER A 84 36.74 -42.62 -14.18
CA SER A 84 37.76 -43.12 -13.26
C SER A 84 38.85 -42.07 -12.98
N SER A 85 39.49 -42.21 -11.79
CA SER A 85 40.54 -41.28 -11.35
C SER A 85 41.72 -41.20 -12.34
N PRO A 86 42.20 -42.27 -12.97
CA PRO A 86 43.29 -42.19 -13.98
C PRO A 86 42.89 -41.34 -15.21
N VAL A 87 41.68 -41.47 -15.70
CA VAL A 87 41.19 -40.69 -16.85
C VAL A 87 41.05 -39.21 -16.45
N LEU A 88 40.42 -38.94 -15.32
CA LEU A 88 40.27 -37.54 -14.86
C LEU A 88 41.60 -36.88 -14.55
N SER A 89 42.57 -37.59 -13.96
CA SER A 89 43.91 -37.05 -13.70
C SER A 89 44.67 -36.76 -15.00
N GLY A 90 44.51 -37.56 -16.05
CA GLY A 90 45.08 -37.26 -17.37
C GLY A 90 44.47 -36.02 -18.01
N ALA A 91 43.16 -35.85 -17.83
CA ALA A 91 42.45 -34.67 -18.35
C ALA A 91 42.86 -33.35 -17.66
N LEU A 92 43.25 -33.38 -16.36
CA LEU A 92 43.62 -32.19 -15.59
C LEU A 92 44.73 -31.33 -16.23
N SER A 93 45.66 -31.97 -16.99
CA SER A 93 46.70 -31.24 -17.71
C SER A 93 46.20 -30.35 -18.83
N HIS A 94 45.03 -30.65 -19.35
CA HIS A 94 44.43 -29.97 -20.50
C HIS A 94 43.24 -29.08 -20.13
N VAL A 95 42.74 -29.17 -18.86
CA VAL A 95 41.62 -28.35 -18.38
C VAL A 95 42.14 -27.02 -17.82
N ARG A 96 41.51 -25.92 -18.27
CA ARG A 96 41.77 -24.56 -17.76
C ARG A 96 40.49 -23.85 -17.38
N PRO A 97 40.42 -23.15 -16.23
CA PRO A 97 41.46 -23.00 -15.20
C PRO A 97 41.73 -24.32 -14.48
N ALA A 98 42.91 -24.43 -13.84
CA ALA A 98 43.31 -25.64 -13.08
C ALA A 98 42.29 -25.91 -11.97
N VAL A 99 41.67 -27.07 -12.01
CA VAL A 99 40.65 -27.52 -11.01
C VAL A 99 41.16 -28.75 -10.24
N SER A 100 40.55 -29.02 -9.09
CA SER A 100 40.86 -30.26 -8.40
C SER A 100 40.14 -31.46 -9.05
N ILE A 101 40.69 -32.66 -8.84
CA ILE A 101 40.08 -33.90 -9.39
C ILE A 101 38.65 -34.09 -8.87
N THR A 102 38.38 -33.70 -7.63
CA THR A 102 37.04 -33.75 -7.03
C THR A 102 36.07 -32.80 -7.69
N THR A 103 36.49 -31.58 -8.01
CA THR A 103 35.70 -30.59 -8.75
C THR A 103 35.41 -31.09 -10.18
N LEU A 104 36.43 -31.60 -10.87
CA LEU A 104 36.29 -32.14 -12.23
C LEU A 104 35.32 -33.36 -12.22
N SER A 105 35.43 -34.26 -11.27
CA SER A 105 34.53 -35.43 -11.15
C SER A 105 33.06 -35.06 -10.92
N SER A 106 32.81 -33.94 -10.23
CA SER A 106 31.45 -33.43 -10.03
C SER A 106 30.92 -32.64 -11.25
N ALA A 107 31.81 -32.03 -12.03
CA ALA A 107 31.45 -31.28 -13.25
C ALA A 107 31.21 -32.21 -14.46
N VAL A 108 31.84 -33.39 -14.46
CA VAL A 108 31.77 -34.34 -15.58
C VAL A 108 30.70 -35.41 -15.31
N SER A 109 29.85 -35.66 -16.29
CA SER A 109 28.88 -36.77 -16.31
C SER A 109 29.10 -37.60 -17.60
N THR A 110 29.01 -38.89 -17.45
CA THR A 110 29.13 -39.88 -18.55
C THR A 110 27.77 -40.54 -18.73
N GLY A 111 27.46 -40.97 -19.93
CA GLY A 111 26.23 -41.67 -20.27
C GLY A 111 26.40 -42.53 -21.48
N ALA A 112 25.66 -43.63 -21.58
CA ALA A 112 25.58 -44.50 -22.76
C ALA A 112 24.43 -43.99 -23.66
N GLU A 113 24.77 -43.46 -24.82
CA GLU A 113 23.76 -43.06 -25.83
C GLU A 113 23.28 -44.24 -26.65
N THR A 114 24.20 -45.14 -26.98
CA THR A 114 23.95 -46.39 -27.67
C THR A 114 24.93 -47.46 -27.16
N PRO A 115 24.76 -48.74 -27.51
CA PRO A 115 25.70 -49.80 -27.11
C PRO A 115 27.17 -49.56 -27.49
N PHE A 116 27.45 -48.62 -28.39
CA PHE A 116 28.81 -48.35 -28.87
C PHE A 116 29.20 -46.85 -28.79
N ILE A 117 28.33 -46.01 -28.25
CA ILE A 117 28.60 -44.59 -28.12
C ILE A 117 28.44 -44.15 -26.68
N ILE A 118 29.53 -43.59 -26.16
CA ILE A 118 29.53 -42.96 -24.85
C ILE A 118 29.50 -41.45 -25.00
N SER A 119 28.61 -40.80 -24.28
CA SER A 119 28.57 -39.35 -24.14
C SER A 119 29.38 -38.93 -22.90
N ILE A 120 30.25 -37.96 -23.07
CA ILE A 120 31.03 -37.33 -21.99
C ILE A 120 30.60 -35.87 -21.94
N SER A 121 29.88 -35.48 -20.92
CA SER A 121 29.33 -34.13 -20.72
C SER A 121 30.06 -33.42 -19.60
N ALA A 122 30.42 -32.18 -19.83
CA ALA A 122 30.95 -31.30 -18.79
C ALA A 122 30.04 -30.10 -18.52
N LYS A 123 29.93 -29.68 -17.27
CA LYS A 123 29.14 -28.53 -16.82
C LYS A 123 30.09 -27.46 -16.30
N GLU A 124 30.10 -26.31 -16.97
CA GLU A 124 30.97 -25.17 -16.64
C GLU A 124 30.19 -23.85 -16.76
N LYS A 125 30.83 -22.76 -16.30
CA LYS A 125 30.22 -21.44 -16.35
C LYS A 125 30.13 -20.86 -17.76
N THR A 126 31.02 -21.25 -18.66
CA THR A 126 31.01 -20.85 -20.07
C THR A 126 30.89 -22.05 -20.99
N ALA A 127 30.29 -21.86 -22.14
CA ALA A 127 30.18 -22.93 -23.17
C ALA A 127 31.55 -23.37 -23.71
N ALA A 128 32.50 -22.44 -23.78
CA ALA A 128 33.86 -22.74 -24.22
C ALA A 128 34.61 -23.62 -23.20
N ASP A 129 34.52 -23.30 -21.91
CA ASP A 129 35.16 -24.12 -20.87
C ASP A 129 34.50 -25.50 -20.76
N ALA A 130 33.18 -25.56 -20.85
CA ALA A 130 32.46 -26.83 -20.84
C ALA A 130 32.87 -27.74 -22.03
N ALA A 131 32.99 -27.17 -23.23
CA ALA A 131 33.44 -27.90 -24.40
C ALA A 131 34.91 -28.34 -24.30
N ALA A 132 35.77 -27.44 -23.82
CA ALA A 132 37.20 -27.76 -23.61
C ALA A 132 37.37 -28.89 -22.57
N THR A 133 36.63 -28.82 -21.43
CA THR A 133 36.66 -29.83 -20.39
C THR A 133 36.12 -31.19 -20.90
N ALA A 134 34.98 -31.20 -21.61
CA ALA A 134 34.42 -32.42 -22.15
C ALA A 134 35.37 -33.09 -23.16
N ASN A 135 35.99 -32.29 -24.05
CA ASN A 135 36.97 -32.79 -25.03
C ASN A 135 38.24 -33.31 -24.34
N ALA A 136 38.76 -32.58 -23.35
CA ALA A 136 39.95 -33.02 -22.60
C ALA A 136 39.72 -34.36 -21.90
N VAL A 137 38.54 -34.56 -21.30
CA VAL A 137 38.17 -35.84 -20.68
C VAL A 137 37.99 -36.94 -21.73
N ALA A 138 37.37 -36.64 -22.88
CA ALA A 138 37.21 -37.61 -23.96
C ALA A 138 38.56 -38.04 -24.54
N GLU A 139 39.49 -37.13 -24.78
CA GLU A 139 40.84 -37.43 -25.24
C GLU A 139 41.63 -38.24 -24.22
N SER A 140 41.57 -37.87 -22.95
CA SER A 140 42.19 -38.61 -21.87
C SER A 140 41.62 -40.05 -21.73
N TYR A 141 40.31 -40.20 -21.88
CA TYR A 141 39.64 -41.49 -21.89
C TYR A 141 40.11 -42.35 -23.06
N ILE A 142 40.12 -41.83 -24.28
CA ILE A 142 40.60 -42.54 -25.49
C ILE A 142 42.07 -42.93 -25.32
N GLY A 143 42.93 -42.08 -24.81
CA GLY A 143 44.30 -42.37 -24.52
C GLY A 143 44.49 -43.50 -23.47
N TYR A 144 43.67 -43.44 -22.41
CA TYR A 144 43.71 -44.45 -21.34
C TYR A 144 43.29 -45.81 -21.82
N ILE A 145 42.16 -45.98 -22.50
CA ILE A 145 41.69 -47.27 -23.02
C ILE A 145 42.57 -47.80 -24.15
N GLY A 146 43.24 -46.91 -24.89
CA GLY A 146 44.23 -47.28 -25.90
C GLY A 146 45.58 -47.72 -25.30
N SER A 147 45.81 -47.53 -24.01
CA SER A 147 47.05 -47.92 -23.32
C SER A 147 47.04 -49.39 -22.88
N VAL A 148 48.26 -49.94 -22.70
CA VAL A 148 48.43 -51.35 -22.23
C VAL A 148 47.99 -51.50 -20.77
N THR A 149 47.81 -50.40 -20.01
CA THR A 149 47.40 -50.36 -18.60
C THR A 149 45.88 -50.38 -18.40
N SER A 150 45.09 -50.37 -19.44
CA SER A 150 43.62 -50.45 -19.34
C SER A 150 43.16 -51.82 -18.86
N PRO A 151 42.25 -51.90 -17.85
CA PRO A 151 41.72 -53.17 -17.33
C PRO A 151 41.05 -54.06 -18.37
N GLY A 152 40.52 -53.48 -19.47
CA GLY A 152 39.88 -54.22 -20.58
C GLY A 152 40.78 -54.60 -21.72
N GLY A 153 42.12 -54.42 -21.61
CA GLY A 153 43.07 -54.57 -22.73
C GLY A 153 43.06 -53.34 -23.65
N ARG A 154 43.82 -53.42 -24.72
CA ARG A 154 43.97 -52.33 -25.66
C ARG A 154 42.73 -52.15 -26.54
N VAL A 155 41.99 -51.05 -26.38
CA VAL A 155 40.76 -50.75 -27.09
C VAL A 155 41.00 -49.51 -27.96
N VAL A 156 40.72 -49.56 -29.25
CA VAL A 156 40.84 -48.40 -30.17
C VAL A 156 39.49 -47.68 -30.26
N ALA A 157 39.30 -46.68 -29.46
CA ALA A 157 38.13 -45.81 -29.53
C ALA A 157 38.43 -44.53 -30.37
N GLN A 158 37.45 -43.95 -30.94
CA GLN A 158 37.57 -42.72 -31.74
C GLN A 158 36.60 -41.63 -31.22
N LEU A 159 37.04 -40.37 -31.27
CA LEU A 159 36.17 -39.24 -31.01
C LEU A 159 35.22 -39.09 -32.20
N LEU A 160 33.95 -39.44 -31.99
CA LEU A 160 32.89 -39.35 -33.01
C LEU A 160 32.48 -37.92 -33.26
N GLN A 161 32.26 -37.20 -32.18
CA GLN A 161 31.89 -35.79 -32.25
C GLN A 161 32.53 -35.03 -31.08
N PRO A 162 33.38 -34.03 -31.37
CA PRO A 162 33.89 -33.17 -30.30
C PRO A 162 32.77 -32.33 -29.70
N ALA A 163 32.89 -32.02 -28.44
CA ALA A 163 32.01 -31.08 -27.77
C ALA A 163 32.15 -29.73 -28.43
N ALA A 164 31.05 -29.17 -28.89
CA ALA A 164 31.00 -27.85 -29.49
C ALA A 164 30.61 -26.80 -28.46
N SER A 165 31.28 -25.65 -28.50
CA SER A 165 30.84 -24.46 -27.77
C SER A 165 29.65 -23.84 -28.53
N ASN A 166 28.45 -24.36 -28.31
CA ASN A 166 27.24 -23.74 -28.85
C ASN A 166 26.94 -22.44 -28.09
N ILE A 167 27.61 -21.36 -28.48
CA ILE A 167 27.54 -20.04 -27.87
C ILE A 167 26.11 -19.53 -27.88
N GLU A 168 25.34 -19.75 -28.96
CA GLU A 168 23.95 -19.30 -29.09
C GLU A 168 23.00 -19.94 -28.04
N GLN A 169 23.08 -21.24 -27.83
CA GLN A 169 22.27 -21.94 -26.84
C GLN A 169 22.65 -21.57 -25.40
N GLY A 170 23.93 -21.29 -25.17
CA GLY A 170 24.43 -20.79 -23.88
C GLY A 170 23.84 -19.43 -23.53
N HIS A 171 23.88 -18.48 -24.46
CA HIS A 171 23.35 -17.13 -24.26
C HIS A 171 21.84 -17.10 -24.04
N LEU A 172 21.07 -17.90 -24.78
CA LEU A 172 19.62 -17.98 -24.61
C LEU A 172 19.24 -18.53 -23.22
N LYS A 173 19.92 -19.56 -22.74
CA LYS A 173 19.69 -20.12 -21.39
C LYS A 173 20.09 -19.13 -20.30
N GLN A 174 21.19 -18.41 -20.46
CA GLN A 174 21.61 -17.36 -19.54
C GLN A 174 20.59 -16.21 -19.50
N LEU A 175 20.15 -15.69 -20.65
CA LEU A 175 19.12 -14.67 -20.74
C LEU A 175 17.82 -15.10 -20.07
N ALA A 176 17.38 -16.32 -20.33
CA ALA A 176 16.17 -16.88 -19.71
C ALA A 176 16.31 -16.93 -18.17
N SER A 177 17.48 -17.32 -17.65
CA SER A 177 17.71 -17.35 -16.21
C SER A 177 17.71 -15.95 -15.59
N TYR A 178 18.32 -14.94 -16.22
CA TYR A 178 18.27 -13.56 -15.74
C TYR A 178 16.83 -13.05 -15.64
N VAL A 179 16.01 -13.32 -16.65
CA VAL A 179 14.59 -12.93 -16.63
C VAL A 179 13.84 -13.64 -15.51
N VAL A 180 14.06 -14.94 -15.33
CA VAL A 180 13.40 -15.72 -14.27
C VAL A 180 13.77 -15.22 -12.88
N TYR A 181 15.06 -15.01 -12.60
CA TYR A 181 15.50 -14.52 -11.28
C TYR A 181 15.08 -13.07 -11.04
N ALA A 182 15.09 -12.22 -12.07
CA ALA A 182 14.59 -10.85 -11.97
C ALA A 182 13.09 -10.82 -11.66
N LEU A 183 12.27 -11.63 -12.35
CA LEU A 183 10.83 -11.76 -12.08
C LEU A 183 10.56 -12.34 -10.69
N LEU A 184 11.29 -13.35 -10.28
CA LEU A 184 11.17 -13.93 -8.94
C LEU A 184 11.50 -12.89 -7.86
N GLY A 185 12.58 -12.14 -8.05
CA GLY A 185 12.96 -11.04 -7.18
C GLY A 185 11.88 -9.96 -7.12
N ALA A 186 11.30 -9.59 -8.27
CA ALA A 186 10.20 -8.63 -8.33
C ALA A 186 8.94 -9.12 -7.61
N LEU A 187 8.57 -10.39 -7.75
CA LEU A 187 7.43 -11.00 -7.06
C LEU A 187 7.63 -11.00 -5.54
N VAL A 188 8.80 -11.45 -5.08
CA VAL A 188 9.12 -11.45 -3.65
C VAL A 188 9.16 -10.02 -3.09
N GLY A 189 9.81 -9.09 -3.81
CA GLY A 189 9.83 -7.67 -3.45
C GLY A 189 8.43 -7.05 -3.40
N GLY A 190 7.59 -7.33 -4.38
CA GLY A 190 6.20 -6.89 -4.43
C GLY A 190 5.37 -7.41 -3.26
N PHE A 191 5.55 -8.69 -2.90
CA PHE A 191 4.88 -9.31 -1.75
C PHE A 191 5.31 -8.68 -0.42
N ILE A 192 6.62 -8.50 -0.22
CA ILE A 192 7.16 -7.81 0.97
C ILE A 192 6.66 -6.36 1.03
N GLY A 193 6.67 -5.65 -0.11
CA GLY A 193 6.14 -4.30 -0.23
C GLY A 193 4.65 -4.20 0.12
N ALA A 194 3.85 -5.16 -0.30
CA ALA A 194 2.43 -5.24 0.04
C ALA A 194 2.21 -5.48 1.55
N ILE A 195 2.97 -6.40 2.15
CA ILE A 195 2.93 -6.63 3.60
C ILE A 195 3.33 -5.37 4.37
N ALA A 196 4.41 -4.71 3.96
CA ALA A 196 4.86 -3.47 4.57
C ALA A 196 3.81 -2.36 4.46
N ALA A 197 3.17 -2.20 3.29
CA ALA A 197 2.09 -1.24 3.09
C ALA A 197 0.90 -1.50 4.01
N VAL A 198 0.49 -2.75 4.18
CA VAL A 198 -0.58 -3.15 5.10
C VAL A 198 -0.18 -2.92 6.57
N ALA A 199 1.06 -3.23 6.94
CA ALA A 199 1.57 -3.02 8.29
C ALA A 199 1.60 -1.51 8.65
N ILE A 200 2.10 -0.67 7.75
CA ILE A 200 2.11 0.79 7.91
C ILE A 200 0.68 1.33 8.02
N SER A 201 -0.23 0.85 7.16
CA SER A 201 -1.64 1.27 7.19
C SER A 201 -2.35 0.84 8.49
N ARG A 202 -1.99 -0.29 9.08
CA ARG A 202 -2.53 -0.71 10.39
C ARG A 202 -1.99 0.12 11.56
N GLY A 203 -0.79 0.69 11.41
CA GLY A 203 -0.22 1.64 12.37
C GLY A 203 -0.84 3.04 12.28
N ASP A 204 -1.38 3.41 11.13
CA ASP A 204 -2.03 4.70 10.91
C ASP A 204 -3.46 4.68 11.46
N ARG A 205 -3.63 5.16 12.70
CA ARG A 205 -4.92 5.26 13.40
C ARG A 205 -5.77 6.45 12.96
N ARG A 206 -5.39 7.15 11.90
CA ARG A 206 -6.10 8.32 11.41
C ARG A 206 -7.37 7.92 10.66
N LEU A 207 -8.47 8.57 11.03
CA LEU A 207 -9.77 8.32 10.44
C LEU A 207 -9.87 8.94 9.05
N ARG A 208 -10.30 8.16 8.08
CA ARG A 208 -10.36 8.61 6.68
C ARG A 208 -11.73 8.48 6.05
N GLN A 209 -12.46 7.43 6.40
CA GLN A 209 -13.79 7.20 5.88
C GLN A 209 -14.81 7.98 6.71
N ARG A 210 -15.81 8.53 6.06
CA ARG A 210 -16.89 9.28 6.73
C ARG A 210 -17.61 8.45 7.79
N ASP A 211 -17.85 7.16 7.53
CA ASP A 211 -18.46 6.27 8.51
C ASP A 211 -17.54 6.03 9.72
N GLU A 212 -16.22 5.93 9.52
CA GLU A 212 -15.25 5.81 10.63
C GLU A 212 -15.26 7.08 11.49
N ILE A 213 -15.29 8.26 10.85
CA ILE A 213 -15.36 9.55 11.53
C ILE A 213 -16.66 9.66 12.31
N ALA A 214 -17.80 9.38 11.69
CA ALA A 214 -19.11 9.42 12.33
C ALA A 214 -19.22 8.46 13.53
N ASN A 215 -18.74 7.22 13.36
CA ASN A 215 -18.78 6.20 14.40
C ASN A 215 -17.85 6.47 15.56
N SER A 216 -16.76 7.24 15.36
CA SER A 216 -15.78 7.53 16.40
C SER A 216 -16.34 8.32 17.59
N ILE A 217 -17.32 9.21 17.32
CA ILE A 217 -17.97 10.04 18.36
C ILE A 217 -19.49 9.89 18.36
N GLY A 218 -20.06 9.02 17.50
CA GLY A 218 -21.50 8.79 17.44
C GLY A 218 -22.31 9.94 16.83
N VAL A 219 -21.69 10.79 16.00
CA VAL A 219 -22.32 11.98 15.39
C VAL A 219 -22.29 11.86 13.87
N PRO A 220 -23.38 12.18 13.14
CA PRO A 220 -23.42 12.04 11.70
C PRO A 220 -22.55 13.08 10.97
N VAL A 221 -21.98 12.70 9.83
CA VAL A 221 -21.39 13.64 8.89
C VAL A 221 -22.50 14.35 8.11
N LEU A 222 -22.62 15.66 8.27
CA LEU A 222 -23.61 16.48 7.59
C LEU A 222 -23.20 16.81 6.15
N ALA A 223 -21.91 17.17 5.96
CA ALA A 223 -21.36 17.47 4.65
C ALA A 223 -19.90 17.07 4.55
N SER A 224 -19.47 16.79 3.33
CA SER A 224 -18.07 16.54 2.99
C SER A 224 -17.74 17.19 1.65
N PHE A 225 -16.73 18.06 1.62
CA PHE A 225 -16.34 18.78 0.40
C PHE A 225 -14.85 19.12 0.43
N PRO A 226 -14.23 19.29 -0.75
CA PRO A 226 -12.86 19.75 -0.82
C PRO A 226 -12.77 21.19 -0.36
N VAL A 227 -11.73 21.49 0.41
CA VAL A 227 -11.49 22.82 0.92
C VAL A 227 -10.29 23.47 0.25
N GLY A 228 -10.29 24.80 0.18
CA GLY A 228 -9.10 25.58 -0.16
C GLY A 228 -8.04 25.42 0.93
N HIS A 229 -6.77 25.49 0.56
CA HIS A 229 -5.64 25.42 1.50
C HIS A 229 -4.91 26.76 1.57
N PRO A 230 -5.57 27.84 2.02
CA PRO A 230 -4.93 29.14 2.07
C PRO A 230 -3.83 29.15 3.14
N SER A 231 -2.62 29.52 2.71
CA SER A 231 -1.42 29.55 3.54
C SER A 231 -1.01 30.98 3.93
N ASN A 232 -1.56 31.97 3.24
CA ASN A 232 -1.25 33.39 3.47
C ASN A 232 -2.53 34.24 3.47
N PRO A 233 -2.50 35.48 4.01
CA PRO A 233 -3.68 36.34 4.10
C PRO A 233 -4.32 36.64 2.73
N GLY A 234 -3.54 36.79 1.66
CA GLY A 234 -4.07 37.08 0.33
C GLY A 234 -4.87 35.91 -0.28
N GLU A 235 -4.49 34.66 0.03
CA GLU A 235 -5.26 33.49 -0.37
C GLU A 235 -6.57 33.38 0.44
N TRP A 236 -6.54 33.72 1.71
CA TRP A 236 -7.75 33.81 2.54
C TRP A 236 -8.70 34.87 2.00
N THR A 237 -8.21 36.06 1.63
CA THR A 237 -9.04 37.13 1.01
C THR A 237 -9.71 36.63 -0.25
N ARG A 238 -8.97 35.96 -1.14
CA ARG A 238 -9.55 35.37 -2.37
C ARG A 238 -10.62 34.35 -2.07
N LEU A 239 -10.39 33.46 -1.06
CA LEU A 239 -11.38 32.48 -0.64
C LEU A 239 -12.65 33.16 -0.12
N LEU A 240 -12.50 34.23 0.64
CA LEU A 240 -13.64 34.99 1.19
C LEU A 240 -14.42 35.78 0.14
N GLU A 241 -13.76 36.27 -0.90
CA GLU A 241 -14.37 37.10 -1.95
C GLU A 241 -14.89 36.28 -3.15
N ASP A 242 -14.14 35.23 -3.58
CA ASP A 242 -14.36 34.56 -4.87
C ASP A 242 -14.70 33.06 -4.76
N TYR A 243 -15.06 32.55 -3.58
CA TYR A 243 -15.36 31.14 -3.45
C TYR A 243 -16.58 30.72 -4.26
N LYS A 244 -16.33 29.89 -5.28
CA LYS A 244 -17.37 29.35 -6.17
C LYS A 244 -17.26 27.81 -6.18
N PRO A 245 -18.07 27.10 -5.39
CA PRO A 245 -18.04 25.64 -5.37
C PRO A 245 -18.60 25.06 -6.67
N VAL A 246 -18.07 23.91 -7.09
CA VAL A 246 -18.64 23.09 -8.16
C VAL A 246 -20.07 22.66 -7.78
N ALA A 247 -20.94 22.42 -8.77
CA ALA A 247 -22.36 22.13 -8.57
C ALA A 247 -22.66 21.03 -7.53
N LEU A 248 -21.85 19.95 -7.53
CA LEU A 248 -21.97 18.88 -6.57
C LEU A 248 -21.69 19.33 -5.13
N HIS A 249 -20.63 20.12 -4.95
CA HIS A 249 -20.26 20.65 -3.63
C HIS A 249 -21.26 21.72 -3.18
N ALA A 250 -21.77 22.55 -4.10
CA ALA A 250 -22.83 23.51 -3.80
C ALA A 250 -24.09 22.80 -3.27
N LEU A 251 -24.47 21.65 -3.85
CA LEU A 251 -25.59 20.85 -3.37
C LEU A 251 -25.34 20.30 -1.94
N GLN A 252 -24.12 19.82 -1.68
CA GLN A 252 -23.75 19.32 -0.35
C GLN A 252 -23.78 20.43 0.70
N LEU A 253 -23.20 21.60 0.38
CA LEU A 253 -23.23 22.77 1.26
C LEU A 253 -24.65 23.26 1.52
N ARG A 254 -25.51 23.31 0.49
CA ARG A 254 -26.93 23.67 0.66
C ARG A 254 -27.65 22.72 1.60
N LYS A 255 -27.49 21.41 1.40
CA LYS A 255 -28.06 20.41 2.30
C LYS A 255 -27.54 20.54 3.74
N ALA A 256 -26.24 20.86 3.91
CA ALA A 256 -25.68 21.08 5.24
C ALA A 256 -26.36 22.29 5.93
N ILE A 257 -26.52 23.40 5.20
CA ILE A 257 -27.19 24.60 5.73
C ILE A 257 -28.65 24.27 6.10
N GLU A 258 -29.41 23.63 5.20
CA GLU A 258 -30.80 23.20 5.47
C GLU A 258 -30.92 22.30 6.72
N GLN A 259 -29.99 21.36 6.89
CA GLN A 259 -29.97 20.47 8.06
C GLN A 259 -29.64 21.22 9.34
N LEU A 260 -28.74 22.20 9.28
CA LEU A 260 -28.37 23.06 10.39
C LEU A 260 -29.52 24.00 10.76
N GLU A 261 -30.19 24.57 9.77
CA GLU A 261 -31.36 25.41 9.98
C GLU A 261 -32.49 24.62 10.67
N MET A 262 -32.77 23.39 10.23
CA MET A 262 -33.73 22.51 10.88
C MET A 262 -33.33 22.17 12.32
N ALA A 263 -32.04 21.85 12.57
CA ALA A 263 -31.57 21.57 13.91
C ALA A 263 -31.60 22.82 14.82
N ALA A 264 -31.41 24.00 14.26
CA ALA A 264 -31.46 25.26 14.98
C ALA A 264 -32.90 25.76 15.17
N ALA A 265 -33.85 25.35 14.34
CA ALA A 265 -35.25 25.83 14.40
C ALA A 265 -35.89 25.53 15.76
N ASP A 266 -35.65 24.35 16.32
CA ASP A 266 -36.18 23.97 17.66
C ASP A 266 -35.67 24.89 18.77
N VAL A 267 -34.43 25.39 18.64
CA VAL A 267 -33.80 26.30 19.60
C VAL A 267 -34.16 27.75 19.31
N SER A 268 -34.26 28.16 18.05
CA SER A 268 -34.56 29.53 17.64
C SER A 268 -36.02 29.90 17.88
N ILE A 269 -36.95 28.97 17.82
CA ILE A 269 -38.36 29.16 18.23
C ILE A 269 -38.44 29.53 19.71
N ALA A 270 -37.58 28.91 20.55
CA ALA A 270 -37.51 29.24 21.97
C ALA A 270 -36.90 30.64 22.23
N SER A 271 -36.07 31.17 21.32
CA SER A 271 -35.36 32.46 21.46
C SER A 271 -36.11 33.63 20.80
N GLY A 272 -37.12 33.39 19.97
CA GLY A 272 -37.99 34.42 19.36
C GLY A 272 -37.35 35.32 18.29
N ASN A 273 -36.08 35.17 17.95
CA ASN A 273 -35.34 36.10 17.12
C ASN A 273 -35.10 35.69 15.65
N GLY A 274 -35.47 34.48 15.24
CA GLY A 274 -35.23 34.00 13.87
C GLY A 274 -33.76 33.96 13.45
N ARG A 275 -32.82 34.21 14.37
CA ARG A 275 -31.37 34.19 14.16
C ARG A 275 -30.82 32.88 14.63
N TRP A 276 -29.88 32.32 13.87
CA TRP A 276 -29.23 31.08 14.24
C TRP A 276 -27.70 31.19 14.07
N SER A 277 -27.00 30.43 14.85
CA SER A 277 -25.54 30.46 14.86
C SER A 277 -24.97 29.08 15.07
N PHE A 278 -23.82 28.80 14.50
CA PHE A 278 -23.08 27.58 14.78
C PHE A 278 -21.58 27.82 14.89
N THR A 279 -20.96 27.04 15.75
CA THR A 279 -19.51 27.03 15.90
C THR A 279 -18.94 25.86 15.11
N VAL A 280 -17.94 26.12 14.26
CA VAL A 280 -17.12 25.09 13.63
C VAL A 280 -15.85 24.91 14.44
N LEU A 281 -15.78 23.80 15.20
CA LEU A 281 -14.61 23.43 15.97
C LEU A 281 -13.64 22.68 15.06
N SER A 282 -12.40 23.14 14.98
CA SER A 282 -11.33 22.43 14.29
C SER A 282 -10.16 22.18 15.25
N VAL A 283 -9.39 21.11 14.97
CA VAL A 283 -8.22 20.78 15.78
C VAL A 283 -7.01 21.53 15.25
N SER A 284 -6.19 22.11 16.14
CA SER A 284 -5.00 22.90 15.75
C SER A 284 -4.00 22.11 14.88
N SER A 285 -3.96 20.79 15.03
CA SER A 285 -3.16 19.89 14.19
C SER A 285 -3.75 19.63 12.79
N ASP A 286 -4.94 20.18 12.49
CA ASP A 286 -5.62 20.02 11.19
C ASP A 286 -5.95 21.38 10.56
N PRO A 287 -4.96 22.06 9.97
CA PRO A 287 -5.15 23.40 9.40
C PRO A 287 -6.10 23.41 8.19
N ARG A 288 -6.35 22.26 7.54
CA ARG A 288 -7.29 22.18 6.42
C ARG A 288 -8.74 22.33 6.89
N ALA A 289 -9.08 21.76 8.02
CA ALA A 289 -10.41 21.87 8.58
C ALA A 289 -10.80 23.31 8.95
N LEU A 290 -9.82 24.20 9.15
CA LEU A 290 -10.06 25.61 9.42
C LEU A 290 -10.84 26.30 8.32
N ALA A 291 -10.67 25.89 7.06
CA ALA A 291 -11.35 26.50 5.92
C ALA A 291 -12.84 26.13 5.81
N LEU A 292 -13.31 25.11 6.53
CA LEU A 292 -14.71 24.66 6.48
C LEU A 292 -15.70 25.75 6.90
N GLY A 293 -15.45 26.40 8.04
CA GLY A 293 -16.31 27.48 8.52
C GLY A 293 -16.38 28.68 7.57
N PRO A 294 -15.24 29.27 7.18
CA PRO A 294 -15.19 30.37 6.22
C PRO A 294 -15.86 30.04 4.89
N GLN A 295 -15.61 28.85 4.30
CA GLN A 295 -16.24 28.46 3.03
C GLN A 295 -17.77 28.31 3.18
N LEU A 296 -18.24 27.76 4.29
CA LEU A 296 -19.66 27.64 4.54
C LEU A 296 -20.32 29.04 4.71
N ALA A 297 -19.65 29.96 5.40
CA ALA A 297 -20.11 31.32 5.57
C ALA A 297 -20.22 32.09 4.23
N VAL A 298 -19.18 32.01 3.42
CA VAL A 298 -19.16 32.64 2.08
C VAL A 298 -20.25 32.05 1.20
N PHE A 299 -20.42 30.73 1.22
CA PHE A 299 -21.45 30.05 0.43
C PHE A 299 -22.87 30.49 0.86
N ALA A 300 -23.14 30.55 2.17
CA ALA A 300 -24.42 30.98 2.71
C ALA A 300 -24.72 32.44 2.29
N ALA A 301 -23.73 33.32 2.39
CA ALA A 301 -23.83 34.68 1.95
C ALA A 301 -24.11 34.80 0.41
N ALA A 302 -23.44 33.95 -0.38
CA ALA A 302 -23.68 33.89 -1.84
C ALA A 302 -25.10 33.36 -2.19
N GLN A 303 -25.76 32.63 -1.29
CA GLN A 303 -27.17 32.23 -1.43
C GLN A 303 -28.14 33.34 -0.96
N GLY A 304 -27.66 34.50 -0.59
CA GLY A 304 -28.46 35.62 -0.13
C GLY A 304 -28.86 35.59 1.34
N ILE A 305 -28.26 34.70 2.13
CA ILE A 305 -28.47 34.63 3.58
C ILE A 305 -27.51 35.66 4.23
N PRO A 306 -28.01 36.72 4.93
CA PRO A 306 -27.15 37.61 5.67
C PRO A 306 -26.32 36.83 6.71
N THR A 307 -25.00 36.78 6.49
CA THR A 307 -24.11 35.91 7.22
C THR A 307 -22.97 36.67 7.91
N ALA A 308 -22.70 36.39 9.16
CA ALA A 308 -21.52 36.86 9.88
C ALA A 308 -20.51 35.71 10.05
N LEU A 309 -19.26 35.93 9.65
CA LEU A 309 -18.13 35.08 9.97
C LEU A 309 -17.41 35.69 11.18
N VAL A 310 -17.41 34.98 12.29
CA VAL A 310 -16.86 35.45 13.57
C VAL A 310 -15.62 34.65 13.91
N ILE A 311 -14.51 35.37 14.16
CA ILE A 311 -13.25 34.79 14.62
C ILE A 311 -12.93 35.41 15.97
N GLY A 312 -13.19 34.65 17.03
CA GLY A 312 -12.93 35.07 18.40
C GLY A 312 -11.54 34.65 18.89
N PRO A 313 -11.31 34.77 20.21
CA PRO A 313 -10.11 34.24 20.86
C PRO A 313 -10.00 32.75 20.64
N GLN A 314 -8.78 32.28 20.37
CA GLN A 314 -8.48 30.90 20.04
C GLN A 314 -7.51 30.32 21.04
N GLN A 315 -7.62 29.02 21.33
CA GLN A 315 -6.66 28.31 22.16
C GLN A 315 -5.26 28.30 21.48
N ASP A 316 -5.23 28.18 20.15
CA ASP A 316 -4.01 28.29 19.33
C ASP A 316 -4.17 29.46 18.31
N ALA A 317 -3.78 30.65 18.73
CA ALA A 317 -3.91 31.85 17.93
C ALA A 317 -3.04 31.84 16.66
N ALA A 318 -1.93 31.05 16.64
CA ALA A 318 -1.04 30.97 15.49
C ALA A 318 -1.71 30.35 14.28
N VAL A 319 -2.55 29.35 14.49
CA VAL A 319 -3.29 28.66 13.40
C VAL A 319 -4.26 29.57 12.68
N THR A 320 -4.86 30.52 13.38
CA THR A 320 -5.84 31.45 12.82
C THR A 320 -5.24 32.81 12.42
N ALA A 321 -3.96 33.06 12.67
CA ALA A 321 -3.31 34.35 12.47
C ALA A 321 -3.47 34.91 11.04
N THR A 322 -3.28 34.06 10.03
CA THR A 322 -3.41 34.46 8.61
C THR A 322 -4.86 34.76 8.22
N LEU A 323 -5.82 33.97 8.75
CA LEU A 323 -7.25 34.22 8.55
C LEU A 323 -7.69 35.49 9.25
N ARG A 324 -7.25 35.73 10.50
CA ARG A 324 -7.55 36.97 11.25
C ARG A 324 -7.04 38.21 10.52
N THR A 325 -5.81 38.14 10.00
CA THR A 325 -5.22 39.24 9.21
C THR A 325 -6.04 39.52 7.94
N ALA A 326 -6.49 38.46 7.25
CA ALA A 326 -7.32 38.61 6.05
C ALA A 326 -8.68 39.23 6.38
N CYS A 327 -9.31 38.85 7.47
CA CYS A 327 -10.60 39.37 7.92
C CYS A 327 -10.51 40.81 8.50
N ALA A 328 -9.37 41.19 9.05
CA ALA A 328 -9.13 42.54 9.59
C ALA A 328 -8.71 43.55 8.49
N ALA A 329 -8.30 43.08 7.30
CA ALA A 329 -7.95 43.96 6.21
C ALA A 329 -9.21 44.67 5.69
N PRO A 330 -9.14 45.97 5.40
CA PRO A 330 -10.28 46.69 4.83
C PRO A 330 -10.62 46.05 3.47
N THR A 331 -11.79 45.45 3.38
CA THR A 331 -12.31 44.93 2.12
C THR A 331 -12.41 46.05 1.09
N SER A 332 -11.70 45.88 -0.02
CA SER A 332 -11.66 46.86 -1.11
C SER A 332 -13.00 47.00 -1.88
N SER A 333 -13.98 46.15 -1.61
CA SER A 333 -15.30 46.24 -2.23
C SER A 333 -16.21 47.15 -1.44
N LYS A 334 -16.53 48.28 -2.05
CA LYS A 334 -17.40 49.33 -1.54
C LYS A 334 -18.89 48.96 -1.43
N GLN A 335 -19.27 47.71 -1.54
CA GLN A 335 -20.65 47.28 -1.32
C GLN A 335 -20.72 46.43 -0.04
N PRO A 336 -21.65 46.73 0.89
CA PRO A 336 -21.99 45.86 1.99
C PRO A 336 -22.56 44.57 1.39
N GLY A 337 -21.69 43.58 1.18
CA GLY A 337 -22.10 42.24 0.74
C GLY A 337 -22.87 41.56 1.89
N PRO A 338 -23.56 40.47 1.62
CA PRO A 338 -24.31 39.73 2.62
C PRO A 338 -23.39 39.04 3.66
N LEU A 339 -22.06 39.14 3.53
CA LEU A 339 -21.08 38.62 4.43
C LEU A 339 -20.44 39.70 5.29
N GLN A 340 -20.63 39.60 6.62
CA GLN A 340 -19.97 40.43 7.61
C GLN A 340 -18.78 39.67 8.21
N LEU A 341 -17.60 40.30 8.22
CA LEU A 341 -16.39 39.72 8.87
C LEU A 341 -16.19 40.40 10.24
N ILE A 342 -16.13 39.56 11.29
CA ILE A 342 -15.98 40.02 12.68
C ILE A 342 -14.76 39.34 13.27
N VAL A 343 -13.78 40.14 13.68
CA VAL A 343 -12.62 39.67 14.45
C VAL A 343 -12.69 40.32 15.83
N THR A 344 -12.71 39.49 16.88
CA THR A 344 -12.74 39.98 18.25
C THR A 344 -11.58 39.38 19.05
N ASP A 345 -10.97 40.20 19.88
CA ASP A 345 -9.88 39.79 20.77
C ASP A 345 -10.37 39.60 22.23
N GLU A 346 -11.58 40.02 22.50
CA GLU A 346 -12.20 39.95 23.82
C GLU A 346 -13.22 38.81 23.90
N ASP A 347 -13.36 38.27 25.09
CA ASP A 347 -14.39 37.29 25.44
C ASP A 347 -15.81 37.94 25.54
N VAL A 348 -16.08 38.96 24.78
CA VAL A 348 -17.38 39.64 24.70
C VAL A 348 -18.28 38.89 23.73
N GLU A 349 -19.54 38.74 24.11
CA GLU A 349 -20.56 38.25 23.14
C GLU A 349 -20.52 39.12 21.90
N ALA A 350 -19.98 38.60 20.83
CA ALA A 350 -19.91 39.30 19.55
C ALA A 350 -21.33 39.62 19.08
N GLN A 351 -21.70 40.90 19.04
CA GLN A 351 -22.97 41.32 18.47
C GLN A 351 -22.86 41.34 16.96
N TRP A 352 -23.67 40.53 16.30
CA TRP A 352 -23.78 40.51 14.85
C TRP A 352 -25.19 40.86 14.39
N ASP A 353 -25.27 41.60 13.32
CA ASP A 353 -26.54 41.91 12.64
C ASP A 353 -26.71 41.05 11.40
N ALA A 354 -26.80 39.72 11.58
CA ALA A 354 -26.93 38.75 10.51
C ALA A 354 -27.94 37.66 10.92
N THR A 355 -28.56 37.06 9.94
CA THR A 355 -29.49 35.93 10.15
C THR A 355 -28.71 34.69 10.57
N LEU A 356 -27.54 34.47 10.01
CA LEU A 356 -26.65 33.36 10.29
C LEU A 356 -25.30 33.87 10.84
N ALA A 357 -24.82 33.29 11.94
CA ALA A 357 -23.46 33.50 12.39
C ALA A 357 -22.66 32.18 12.35
N VAL A 358 -21.52 32.22 11.68
CA VAL A 358 -20.56 31.13 11.63
C VAL A 358 -19.35 31.49 12.49
N VAL A 359 -19.18 30.83 13.60
CA VAL A 359 -18.08 31.04 14.52
C VAL A 359 -16.99 30.02 14.27
N VAL A 360 -15.78 30.48 14.07
CA VAL A 360 -14.60 29.61 13.89
C VAL A 360 -13.90 29.47 15.24
N ALA A 361 -13.71 28.24 15.69
CA ALA A 361 -12.96 27.91 16.90
C ALA A 361 -11.92 26.82 16.64
N VAL A 362 -10.70 27.07 17.10
CA VAL A 362 -9.58 26.11 17.01
C VAL A 362 -9.20 25.67 18.40
N VAL A 363 -9.15 24.36 18.61
CA VAL A 363 -8.80 23.74 19.90
C VAL A 363 -7.58 22.83 19.77
N ASP A 364 -6.82 22.70 20.85
CA ASP A 364 -5.72 21.73 20.90
C ASP A 364 -6.27 20.31 21.01
N GLY A 365 -5.90 19.43 20.09
CA GLY A 365 -6.35 18.03 20.09
C GLY A 365 -5.84 17.19 21.27
N ARG A 366 -4.86 17.69 22.05
CA ARG A 366 -4.35 17.01 23.24
C ARG A 366 -5.09 17.41 24.50
N ASN A 367 -5.38 18.68 24.63
CA ASN A 367 -6.10 19.26 25.77
C ASN A 367 -7.10 20.32 25.27
N PRO A 368 -8.20 19.89 24.64
CA PRO A 368 -9.13 20.82 24.05
C PRO A 368 -9.84 21.64 25.12
N GLN A 369 -9.87 22.96 24.91
CA GLN A 369 -10.65 23.90 25.69
C GLN A 369 -11.47 24.74 24.74
N VAL A 370 -12.78 24.62 24.82
CA VAL A 370 -13.67 25.40 23.97
C VAL A 370 -13.96 26.74 24.67
N PRO A 371 -13.66 27.89 24.04
CA PRO A 371 -13.90 29.18 24.66
C PRO A 371 -15.37 29.33 25.09
N ALA A 372 -15.61 29.66 26.38
CA ALA A 372 -16.95 29.73 26.96
C ALA A 372 -17.82 30.83 26.34
N THR A 373 -17.19 31.86 25.80
CA THR A 373 -17.80 33.07 25.29
C THR A 373 -18.50 32.93 23.93
N MET A 374 -18.23 31.83 23.19
CA MET A 374 -18.83 31.58 21.90
C MET A 374 -20.05 30.65 22.00
N ARG A 375 -21.12 31.13 22.67
CA ARG A 375 -22.39 30.40 22.72
C ARG A 375 -23.12 30.50 21.39
N THR A 376 -23.26 29.36 20.70
CA THR A 376 -23.99 29.25 19.45
C THR A 376 -25.10 28.22 19.57
N THR A 377 -26.08 28.29 18.66
CA THR A 377 -27.24 27.40 18.63
C THR A 377 -26.84 25.93 18.37
N ALA A 378 -25.77 25.70 17.59
CA ALA A 378 -25.26 24.38 17.29
C ALA A 378 -23.73 24.38 17.25
N THR A 379 -23.13 23.22 17.53
CA THR A 379 -21.67 23.05 17.45
C THR A 379 -21.36 21.94 16.43
N LEU A 380 -20.54 22.26 15.45
CA LEU A 380 -20.06 21.35 14.42
C LEU A 380 -18.60 21.01 14.65
N LEU A 381 -18.22 19.78 14.39
CA LEU A 381 -16.83 19.38 14.38
C LEU A 381 -16.29 19.36 12.96
N GLY A 382 -15.30 20.20 12.67
CA GLY A 382 -14.56 20.21 11.41
C GLY A 382 -13.36 19.28 11.48
N VAL A 383 -13.23 18.36 10.52
CA VAL A 383 -12.13 17.41 10.44
C VAL A 383 -11.75 17.12 8.99
N SER A 384 -10.46 17.02 8.70
CA SER A 384 -10.00 16.58 7.37
C SER A 384 -9.81 15.07 7.34
N ALA A 385 -10.13 14.44 6.22
CA ALA A 385 -9.90 13.01 6.06
C ALA A 385 -8.41 12.67 6.26
N GLY A 386 -8.12 11.78 7.21
CA GLY A 386 -6.77 11.37 7.56
C GLY A 386 -5.97 12.35 8.41
N ALA A 387 -6.59 13.38 9.00
CA ALA A 387 -5.90 14.33 9.87
C ALA A 387 -5.98 13.95 11.37
N ALA A 388 -7.15 13.48 11.83
CA ALA A 388 -7.42 13.19 13.22
C ALA A 388 -7.54 11.70 13.53
N THR A 389 -7.28 11.34 14.78
CA THR A 389 -7.52 10.00 15.33
C THR A 389 -8.85 9.97 16.10
N ALA A 390 -9.42 8.77 16.31
CA ALA A 390 -10.63 8.61 17.11
C ALA A 390 -10.47 9.18 18.53
N ASP A 391 -9.31 8.99 19.14
CA ASP A 391 -9.02 9.50 20.49
C ASP A 391 -8.98 11.03 20.55
N GLN A 392 -8.50 11.69 19.49
CA GLN A 392 -8.51 13.16 19.42
C GLN A 392 -9.94 13.68 19.27
N LEU A 393 -10.73 13.10 18.37
CA LEU A 393 -12.12 13.50 18.18
C LEU A 393 -12.95 13.25 19.43
N ALA A 394 -12.76 12.11 20.11
CA ALA A 394 -13.44 11.81 21.35
C ALA A 394 -13.09 12.82 22.47
N ARG A 395 -11.83 13.21 22.61
CA ARG A 395 -11.43 14.25 23.59
C ARG A 395 -12.10 15.59 23.29
N VAL A 396 -12.12 16.01 22.03
CA VAL A 396 -12.79 17.26 21.63
C VAL A 396 -14.28 17.18 21.91
N ALA A 397 -14.92 16.04 21.62
CA ALA A 397 -16.34 15.83 21.90
C ALA A 397 -16.65 15.87 23.40
N ILE A 398 -15.83 15.20 24.22
CA ILE A 398 -15.98 15.21 25.69
C ILE A 398 -15.80 16.61 26.23
N SER A 399 -14.80 17.36 25.80
CA SER A 399 -14.58 18.73 26.22
C SER A 399 -15.77 19.62 25.82
N ALA A 400 -16.26 19.52 24.60
CA ALA A 400 -17.43 20.28 24.19
C ALA A 400 -18.67 20.01 25.07
N VAL A 401 -18.90 18.72 25.37
CA VAL A 401 -20.02 18.32 26.28
C VAL A 401 -19.79 18.84 27.71
N SER A 402 -18.57 18.81 28.20
CA SER A 402 -18.22 19.35 29.53
C SER A 402 -18.50 20.86 29.61
N ASP A 403 -18.33 21.57 28.49
CA ASP A 403 -18.61 23.01 28.39
C ASP A 403 -20.11 23.28 28.06
N GLY A 404 -20.96 22.26 28.16
CA GLY A 404 -22.40 22.36 27.94
C GLY A 404 -22.78 22.49 26.45
N ARG A 405 -21.92 22.03 25.53
CA ARG A 405 -22.13 22.07 24.07
C ARG A 405 -22.27 20.67 23.50
N GLU A 406 -23.37 20.41 22.83
CA GLU A 406 -23.56 19.18 22.12
C GLU A 406 -23.06 19.34 20.68
N ILE A 407 -22.24 18.37 20.21
CA ILE A 407 -21.83 18.33 18.81
C ILE A 407 -22.99 17.81 17.97
N THR A 408 -23.58 18.70 17.18
CA THR A 408 -24.77 18.40 16.36
C THR A 408 -24.40 17.64 15.08
N GLY A 409 -23.18 17.84 14.56
CA GLY A 409 -22.76 17.23 13.30
C GLY A 409 -21.27 17.39 13.01
N ILE A 410 -20.82 16.69 11.97
CA ILE A 410 -19.44 16.73 11.52
C ILE A 410 -19.38 17.27 10.10
N LEU A 411 -18.43 18.17 9.83
CA LEU A 411 -18.04 18.60 8.48
C LEU A 411 -16.69 17.96 8.13
N VAL A 412 -16.60 17.30 6.97
CA VAL A 412 -15.38 16.66 6.53
C VAL A 412 -14.74 17.45 5.39
N ALA A 413 -13.52 17.91 5.63
CA ALA A 413 -12.69 18.55 4.61
C ALA A 413 -11.92 17.49 3.82
N ASP A 414 -11.76 17.70 2.52
CA ASP A 414 -10.99 16.86 1.62
C ASP A 414 -11.31 15.36 1.78
N PRO A 415 -12.57 14.95 1.54
CA PRO A 415 -12.96 13.55 1.64
C PRO A 415 -12.07 12.69 0.76
N ASP A 416 -11.72 11.49 1.23
CA ASP A 416 -10.95 10.53 0.44
C ASP A 416 -11.72 10.21 -0.85
N SER A 417 -11.07 10.31 -2.00
CA SER A 417 -11.70 10.05 -3.32
C SER A 417 -12.24 8.62 -3.45
N ASP A 418 -11.66 7.69 -2.70
CA ASP A 418 -12.05 6.30 -2.68
C ASP A 418 -13.10 5.97 -1.60
N ASP A 419 -13.53 6.97 -0.82
CA ASP A 419 -14.54 6.79 0.22
C ASP A 419 -15.95 6.75 -0.38
N ALA A 420 -16.53 5.56 -0.43
CA ALA A 420 -17.91 5.33 -0.85
C ALA A 420 -18.92 5.35 0.32
N THR A 421 -18.49 5.68 1.55
CA THR A 421 -19.37 5.68 2.73
C THR A 421 -20.21 6.95 2.80
N THR A 422 -21.28 6.91 3.59
CA THR A 422 -22.24 8.01 3.67
C THR A 422 -22.03 8.92 4.88
N GLY A 423 -21.27 8.47 5.88
CA GLY A 423 -21.11 9.16 7.16
C GLY A 423 -22.39 9.19 8.02
N ARG A 424 -23.40 8.42 7.65
CA ARG A 424 -24.64 8.27 8.43
C ARG A 424 -24.45 7.20 9.49
N LEU A 425 -24.86 7.51 10.70
CA LEU A 425 -24.90 6.50 11.75
C LEU A 425 -25.88 5.39 11.34
N PRO A 426 -25.54 4.11 11.57
CA PRO A 426 -26.49 3.04 11.45
C PRO A 426 -27.71 3.43 12.30
N GLN A 427 -28.88 3.52 11.71
CA GLN A 427 -30.09 3.63 12.49
C GLN A 427 -30.15 2.35 13.33
N LEU A 428 -29.74 2.44 14.58
CA LEU A 428 -30.07 1.47 15.60
C LEU A 428 -31.59 1.42 15.57
N GLY A 429 -32.11 0.40 14.87
CA GLY A 429 -33.53 0.28 14.57
C GLY A 429 -34.28 0.59 15.83
N ARG A 430 -35.35 1.39 15.72
CA ARG A 430 -36.34 1.76 16.73
C ARG A 430 -37.00 0.55 17.47
N ARG A 431 -36.24 -0.51 17.72
CA ARG A 431 -36.64 -1.73 18.45
C ARG A 431 -36.26 -1.69 19.93
N GLY A 432 -36.20 -0.54 20.55
CA GLY A 432 -35.80 -0.44 21.95
C GLY A 432 -36.47 0.64 22.79
N GLN A 433 -37.31 1.50 22.22
CA GLN A 433 -38.23 2.25 23.10
C GLN A 433 -39.36 1.31 23.60
N ARG A 434 -38.94 0.29 24.36
CA ARG A 434 -39.83 -0.32 25.34
C ARG A 434 -40.22 0.82 26.28
N ARG A 435 -41.50 1.22 26.19
CA ARG A 435 -42.24 1.97 27.19
C ARG A 435 -41.65 1.59 28.56
N MET A 436 -41.01 2.53 29.24
CA MET A 436 -40.89 2.43 30.68
C MET A 436 -42.32 2.21 31.22
N PRO A 437 -42.55 1.17 32.01
CA PRO A 437 -43.85 1.02 32.64
C PRO A 437 -44.07 2.25 33.47
N ALA A 438 -45.21 2.88 33.27
CA ALA A 438 -45.69 4.00 34.09
C ALA A 438 -45.47 3.64 35.56
N ARG A 439 -44.67 4.48 36.23
CA ARG A 439 -44.53 4.44 37.69
C ARG A 439 -45.90 4.45 38.27
N VAL A 440 -46.34 3.35 38.84
CA VAL A 440 -47.56 3.24 39.64
C VAL A 440 -47.35 4.16 40.85
N SER A 441 -47.89 5.36 40.76
CA SER A 441 -48.18 6.22 41.89
C SER A 441 -49.40 5.63 42.63
N GLY A 442 -49.16 5.01 43.74
CA GLY A 442 -50.24 4.50 44.53
C GLY A 442 -49.73 3.60 45.63
N ILE A 443 -49.32 4.15 46.75
CA ILE A 443 -49.55 3.68 48.14
C ILE A 443 -49.07 4.83 49.04
N ALA A 444 -49.97 5.73 49.26
CA ALA A 444 -49.98 6.50 50.51
C ALA A 444 -51.32 6.26 51.15
N THR A 445 -51.29 6.06 52.41
CA THR A 445 -52.37 5.92 53.36
C THR A 445 -52.65 4.48 53.81
N GLU A 446 -52.10 4.15 54.94
CA GLU A 446 -52.88 3.95 56.19
C GLU A 446 -51.99 3.31 57.25
N ILE A 447 -51.46 4.15 58.17
CA ILE A 447 -51.17 3.67 59.53
C ILE A 447 -51.90 4.62 60.45
N ARG A 448 -53.08 4.15 60.94
CA ARG A 448 -53.75 4.64 62.14
C ARG A 448 -54.09 3.39 62.92
N ARG A 449 -53.38 3.23 64.00
CA ARG A 449 -53.69 2.79 65.39
C ARG A 449 -52.57 1.95 65.92
#